data_864d983fe11d875a99a4f05e4b52ccba
#
_entry.id   864d983fe11d875a99a4f05e4b52ccba
#
_cell.length_a   1.000
_cell.length_b   1.000
_cell.length_c   1.000
_cell.angle_alpha   90.00
_cell.angle_beta   90.00
_cell.angle_gamma   90.00
#
_symmetry.space_group_name_H-M   'P 1'
#
loop_
_entity.id
_entity.type
_entity.pdbx_description
1 polymer ?
#
loop_
_entity_poly.entity_id
_entity_poly.type
_entity_poly.pdbx_seq_one_letter_code
_entity_poly.pdbx_strand_id
1 'polypeptide(L)'
;MMNGMRVSFLNRFLRMTAVVLAAAFAFLLAGCGGSSASTSFTWFVDNIPANLDPQVATKAEDVIACENLYGGLVRRNASGELVPDLCERWEISSDGLTYTFYLKSGLTYTGTKGAATDYAITAEDFVYAFRRVFDPQTASPYAVEFSAIQNSAAVLDGTADPGTLGVSAIGELTLVFRLSERDDTFLSKLTLPGAMPCDETFFESTRGTYGLSSTSTLSSGSFYIYNWTASGLFLHRSAASPLVNNLRLVQNTSNTDKSAAQLIADEKCSAALDDTAEATSLQSVEYSDTTWALLFNASEGSVFAVASLRQALAGIALQNLSVPSSGLFTEVTGLVPDGLTVDGIDYRDAAGDLLPTTPDAKALYMQARQGMASSDFNGVTILLPQGSGLTETVEQINGAWQKDCSLFFSVEEVPQEEFDARLASGKYTIALAPIRAEGGSVYQMLQQFAGDNNLTGLTDPLYSETLAESIQRTGTARCQLLRDCERQLLEGCTVVPLAAQQKRLLVADGVEGLVFDPFTPVLDLTYTTKN
;
A
#
# COMPACT_ATOMS: atom_id res chain seq x y z
N MET A 1 -9.33 -40.27 8.39
CA MET A 1 -9.08 -38.99 7.69
C MET A 1 -9.51 -37.79 8.56
N MET A 2 -9.04 -37.70 9.80
CA MET A 2 -9.39 -36.58 10.71
C MET A 2 -8.20 -35.99 11.47
N ASN A 3 -6.96 -36.34 11.10
CA ASN A 3 -5.76 -35.84 11.79
C ASN A 3 -4.92 -34.84 10.99
N GLY A 4 -5.20 -34.63 9.71
CA GLY A 4 -4.44 -33.68 8.87
C GLY A 4 -4.89 -32.22 8.98
N MET A 5 -6.19 -32.01 9.27
CA MET A 5 -6.77 -30.65 9.28
C MET A 5 -6.49 -29.88 10.58
N ARG A 6 -6.18 -30.57 11.70
CA ARG A 6 -5.83 -29.91 12.97
C ARG A 6 -4.41 -29.37 13.05
N VAL A 7 -3.50 -29.89 12.25
CA VAL A 7 -2.08 -29.47 12.29
C VAL A 7 -1.86 -28.18 11.48
N SER A 8 -2.60 -27.97 10.39
CA SER A 8 -2.47 -26.75 9.58
C SER A 8 -3.07 -25.52 10.28
N PHE A 9 -4.19 -25.70 10.99
CA PHE A 9 -4.83 -24.63 11.78
C PHE A 9 -3.96 -24.21 12.97
N LEU A 10 -3.28 -25.16 13.62
CA LEU A 10 -2.43 -24.87 14.76
C LEU A 10 -1.15 -24.14 14.35
N ASN A 11 -0.61 -24.44 13.16
CA ASN A 11 0.59 -23.75 12.65
C ASN A 11 0.29 -22.34 12.11
N ARG A 12 -0.91 -22.08 11.57
CA ARG A 12 -1.33 -20.74 11.19
C ARG A 12 -1.62 -19.86 12.43
N PHE A 13 -2.26 -20.44 13.46
CA PHE A 13 -2.50 -19.73 14.72
C PHE A 13 -1.21 -19.46 15.50
N LEU A 14 -0.22 -20.36 15.45
CA LEU A 14 1.10 -20.15 16.08
C LEU A 14 1.95 -19.10 15.36
N ARG A 15 1.78 -18.89 14.06
CA ARG A 15 2.48 -17.81 13.32
C ARG A 15 1.89 -16.44 13.61
N MET A 16 0.56 -16.31 13.74
CA MET A 16 -0.09 -15.06 14.17
C MET A 16 0.12 -14.74 15.65
N THR A 17 0.22 -15.75 16.54
CA THR A 17 0.49 -15.52 17.97
C THR A 17 1.98 -15.28 18.29
N ALA A 18 2.90 -15.63 17.42
CA ALA A 18 4.33 -15.35 17.64
C ALA A 18 4.67 -13.85 17.49
N VAL A 19 3.90 -13.10 16.71
CA VAL A 19 4.06 -11.63 16.56
C VAL A 19 3.51 -10.88 17.79
N VAL A 20 2.55 -11.46 18.51
CA VAL A 20 1.87 -10.80 19.66
C VAL A 20 2.58 -11.07 20.99
N LEU A 21 3.47 -12.06 21.11
CA LEU A 21 4.05 -12.52 22.39
C LEU A 21 5.48 -12.02 22.67
N ALA A 22 6.12 -11.29 21.76
CA ALA A 22 7.46 -10.72 22.00
C ALA A 22 7.44 -9.37 22.76
N ALA A 23 6.28 -8.75 22.96
CA ALA A 23 6.16 -7.40 23.55
C ALA A 23 5.92 -7.37 25.08
N ALA A 24 5.86 -8.50 25.78
CA ALA A 24 5.37 -8.51 27.18
C ALA A 24 6.42 -8.72 28.28
N PHE A 25 7.72 -8.80 27.98
CA PHE A 25 8.73 -9.04 29.04
C PHE A 25 9.99 -8.21 28.85
N ALA A 26 10.00 -6.98 29.33
CA ALA A 26 11.20 -6.30 29.86
C ALA A 26 10.88 -4.96 30.52
N PHE A 27 10.17 -4.95 31.63
CA PHE A 27 10.28 -3.88 32.60
C PHE A 27 10.93 -4.45 33.85
N LEU A 28 12.20 -4.11 34.06
CA LEU A 28 12.92 -3.89 35.33
C LEU A 28 14.41 -3.97 35.08
N LEU A 29 15.07 -2.81 35.01
CA LEU A 29 16.29 -2.51 35.77
C LEU A 29 16.77 -1.11 35.38
N ALA A 30 16.51 -0.19 36.27
CA ALA A 30 17.07 1.16 36.24
C ALA A 30 18.54 1.14 36.66
N GLY A 31 19.38 1.80 35.91
CA GLY A 31 20.76 2.08 36.26
C GLY A 31 21.18 3.43 35.71
N CYS A 32 21.39 4.39 36.60
CA CYS A 32 21.81 5.76 36.39
C CYS A 32 23.06 5.94 35.52
N GLY A 33 23.06 7.03 34.75
CA GLY A 33 24.29 7.71 34.39
C GLY A 33 24.35 8.29 33.01
N GLY A 34 24.01 9.57 32.86
CA GLY A 34 24.74 10.49 32.05
C GLY A 34 24.46 10.55 30.55
N SER A 35 24.42 11.73 30.06
CA SER A 35 24.28 12.21 28.69
C SER A 35 23.10 11.58 27.92
N SER A 36 22.13 12.38 27.62
CA SER A 36 21.08 12.03 26.65
C SER A 36 21.75 11.76 25.30
N ALA A 37 22.11 10.49 25.07
CA ALA A 37 22.52 10.07 23.75
C ALA A 37 21.38 10.41 22.79
N SER A 38 21.69 11.17 21.76
CA SER A 38 20.75 11.47 20.68
C SER A 38 20.33 10.16 20.02
N THR A 39 19.09 9.75 20.22
CA THR A 39 18.54 8.56 19.58
C THR A 39 18.08 8.93 18.18
N SER A 40 18.89 8.57 17.18
CA SER A 40 18.62 8.90 15.78
C SER A 40 18.13 7.67 15.02
N PHE A 41 17.09 7.87 14.23
CA PHE A 41 16.60 6.92 13.25
C PHE A 41 16.87 7.48 11.86
N THR A 42 17.55 6.72 11.02
CA THR A 42 17.83 7.08 9.63
C THR A 42 17.06 6.14 8.71
N TRP A 43 16.30 6.73 7.80
CA TRP A 43 15.58 6.05 6.74
C TRP A 43 16.05 6.58 5.39
N PHE A 44 16.35 5.68 4.45
CA PHE A 44 16.68 6.05 3.09
C PHE A 44 15.41 6.22 2.27
N VAL A 45 15.36 7.30 1.52
CA VAL A 45 14.29 7.66 0.59
C VAL A 45 14.86 7.77 -0.82
N ASP A 46 14.02 7.50 -1.82
CA ASP A 46 14.42 7.63 -3.23
C ASP A 46 14.61 9.11 -3.60
N ASN A 47 13.71 9.96 -3.13
CA ASN A 47 13.82 11.40 -3.27
C ASN A 47 13.68 12.09 -1.91
N ILE A 48 14.31 13.25 -1.76
CA ILE A 48 14.07 14.07 -0.56
C ILE A 48 12.63 14.57 -0.59
N PRO A 49 11.86 14.49 0.52
CA PRO A 49 10.51 15.03 0.59
C PRO A 49 10.44 16.45 0.03
N ALA A 50 9.47 16.71 -0.82
CA ALA A 50 9.36 17.96 -1.55
C ALA A 50 8.05 18.72 -1.27
N ASN A 51 7.01 18.02 -0.79
CA ASN A 51 5.73 18.60 -0.45
C ASN A 51 5.20 18.02 0.86
N LEU A 52 5.18 18.84 1.89
CA LEU A 52 4.72 18.47 3.24
C LEU A 52 3.31 19.01 3.53
N ASP A 53 2.53 19.33 2.52
CA ASP A 53 1.10 19.61 2.66
C ASP A 53 0.32 18.29 2.76
N PRO A 54 -0.21 17.93 3.95
CA PRO A 54 -0.78 16.61 4.16
C PRO A 54 -2.06 16.38 3.35
N GLN A 55 -2.78 17.43 2.91
CA GLN A 55 -3.98 17.27 2.09
C GLN A 55 -3.69 16.91 0.63
N VAL A 56 -2.42 17.00 0.18
CA VAL A 56 -2.04 16.71 -1.22
C VAL A 56 -0.81 15.81 -1.37
N ALA A 57 -0.15 15.44 -0.27
CA ALA A 57 1.01 14.54 -0.29
C ALA A 57 0.63 13.15 -0.81
N THR A 58 1.34 12.65 -1.83
CA THR A 58 1.11 11.32 -2.43
C THR A 58 2.37 10.48 -2.56
N LYS A 59 3.53 11.14 -2.68
CA LYS A 59 4.80 10.40 -2.79
C LYS A 59 5.15 9.77 -1.44
N ALA A 60 5.70 8.57 -1.48
CA ALA A 60 6.02 7.81 -0.27
C ALA A 60 6.85 8.61 0.74
N GLU A 61 7.89 9.30 0.27
CA GLU A 61 8.75 10.13 1.10
C GLU A 61 8.03 11.33 1.73
N ASP A 62 7.08 11.96 1.00
CA ASP A 62 6.28 13.08 1.49
C ASP A 62 5.28 12.60 2.55
N VAL A 63 4.62 11.45 2.30
CA VAL A 63 3.68 10.82 3.24
C VAL A 63 4.38 10.40 4.53
N ILE A 64 5.55 9.71 4.45
CA ILE A 64 6.35 9.34 5.63
C ILE A 64 6.73 10.58 6.45
N ALA A 65 7.08 11.68 5.79
CA ALA A 65 7.39 12.92 6.47
C ALA A 65 6.15 13.51 7.16
N CYS A 66 5.00 13.53 6.48
CA CYS A 66 3.73 14.02 7.03
C CYS A 66 3.28 13.20 8.25
N GLU A 67 3.36 11.88 8.20
CA GLU A 67 2.98 10.98 9.31
C GLU A 67 3.75 11.26 10.61
N ASN A 68 4.99 11.73 10.51
CA ASN A 68 5.81 12.08 11.66
C ASN A 68 5.67 13.54 12.10
N LEU A 69 5.35 14.45 11.16
CA LEU A 69 5.19 15.87 11.43
C LEU A 69 3.82 16.24 11.97
N TYR A 70 2.78 15.51 11.55
CA TYR A 70 1.41 15.86 11.92
C TYR A 70 0.82 14.82 12.87
N GLY A 71 0.06 15.30 13.85
CA GLY A 71 -0.84 14.50 14.64
C GLY A 71 -2.23 14.53 14.01
N GLY A 72 -2.92 13.39 14.02
CA GLY A 72 -4.30 13.28 13.61
C GLY A 72 -5.26 13.18 14.79
N LEU A 73 -6.55 12.94 14.53
CA LEU A 73 -7.52 12.66 15.59
C LEU A 73 -7.16 11.36 16.31
N VAL A 74 -6.85 10.34 15.52
CA VAL A 74 -6.47 9.00 15.94
C VAL A 74 -5.18 8.59 15.22
N ARG A 75 -4.49 7.60 15.78
CA ARG A 75 -3.24 7.06 15.26
C ARG A 75 -3.22 5.54 15.44
N ARG A 76 -2.42 4.81 14.68
CA ARG A 76 -2.13 3.41 14.95
C ARG A 76 -0.98 3.30 15.94
N ASN A 77 -1.09 2.38 16.89
CA ASN A 77 0.04 1.97 17.72
C ASN A 77 0.83 0.82 17.04
N ALA A 78 1.92 0.39 17.65
CA ALA A 78 2.77 -0.69 17.13
C ALA A 78 2.05 -2.05 17.01
N SER A 79 0.89 -2.23 17.65
CA SER A 79 0.03 -3.41 17.51
C SER A 79 -0.99 -3.27 16.38
N GLY A 80 -0.99 -2.13 15.66
CA GLY A 80 -1.98 -1.82 14.61
C GLY A 80 -3.33 -1.33 15.13
N GLU A 81 -3.49 -1.19 16.45
CA GLU A 81 -4.74 -0.72 17.06
C GLU A 81 -4.88 0.79 16.94
N LEU A 82 -6.10 1.27 16.71
CA LEU A 82 -6.41 2.70 16.72
C LEU A 82 -6.46 3.22 18.14
N VAL A 83 -5.67 4.26 18.38
CA VAL A 83 -5.58 4.94 19.67
C VAL A 83 -5.81 6.44 19.50
N PRO A 84 -6.29 7.17 20.56
CA PRO A 84 -6.38 8.62 20.51
C PRO A 84 -5.01 9.27 20.27
N ASP A 85 -4.96 10.28 19.38
CA ASP A 85 -3.75 11.09 19.16
C ASP A 85 -3.98 12.54 19.63
N LEU A 86 -4.48 13.45 18.81
CA LEU A 86 -4.83 14.81 19.25
C LEU A 86 -6.20 14.87 19.95
N CYS A 87 -7.07 13.87 19.79
CA CYS A 87 -8.26 13.74 20.64
C CYS A 87 -7.94 13.02 21.97
N GLU A 88 -8.76 13.23 22.97
CA GLU A 88 -8.76 12.45 24.22
C GLU A 88 -9.61 11.18 24.05
N ARG A 89 -10.71 11.30 23.33
CA ARG A 89 -11.68 10.23 23.09
C ARG A 89 -12.58 10.58 21.92
N TRP A 90 -13.33 9.59 21.46
CA TRP A 90 -14.40 9.77 20.46
C TRP A 90 -15.64 8.96 20.84
N GLU A 91 -16.76 9.32 20.24
CA GLU A 91 -18.06 8.65 20.37
C GLU A 91 -18.63 8.44 18.98
N ILE A 92 -19.29 7.30 18.78
CA ILE A 92 -19.96 6.94 17.53
C ILE A 92 -21.45 6.72 17.85
N SER A 93 -22.34 7.35 17.08
CA SER A 93 -23.78 7.14 17.22
C SER A 93 -24.18 5.70 16.91
N SER A 94 -25.31 5.25 17.45
CA SER A 94 -25.77 3.87 17.29
C SER A 94 -26.07 3.47 15.84
N ASP A 95 -26.34 4.43 14.96
CA ASP A 95 -26.53 4.23 13.53
C ASP A 95 -25.22 4.23 12.73
N GLY A 96 -24.08 4.58 13.38
CA GLY A 96 -22.78 4.67 12.73
C GLY A 96 -22.61 5.88 11.80
N LEU A 97 -23.52 6.85 11.84
CA LEU A 97 -23.52 8.00 10.94
C LEU A 97 -22.94 9.27 11.55
N THR A 98 -22.73 9.33 12.87
CA THR A 98 -22.17 10.51 13.54
C THR A 98 -20.98 10.10 14.39
N TYR A 99 -19.84 10.76 14.15
CA TYR A 99 -18.62 10.59 14.93
C TYR A 99 -18.33 11.92 15.64
N THR A 100 -18.16 11.87 16.95
CA THR A 100 -17.83 13.05 17.79
C THR A 100 -16.49 12.84 18.43
N PHE A 101 -15.54 13.73 18.16
CA PHE A 101 -14.19 13.73 18.75
C PHE A 101 -14.06 14.86 19.73
N TYR A 102 -13.43 14.57 20.86
CA TYR A 102 -13.11 15.54 21.90
C TYR A 102 -11.60 15.75 21.94
N LEU A 103 -11.14 16.94 21.52
CA LEU A 103 -9.71 17.24 21.42
C LEU A 103 -9.10 17.46 22.79
N LYS A 104 -7.81 17.18 22.90
CA LYS A 104 -6.98 17.56 24.06
C LYS A 104 -6.90 19.08 24.14
N SER A 105 -6.93 19.63 25.35
CA SER A 105 -6.80 21.08 25.55
C SER A 105 -5.35 21.55 25.51
N GLY A 106 -5.13 22.79 25.10
CA GLY A 106 -3.81 23.45 25.13
C GLY A 106 -2.81 22.94 24.08
N LEU A 107 -3.28 22.28 23.04
CA LEU A 107 -2.45 21.89 21.89
C LEU A 107 -2.08 23.12 21.05
N THR A 108 -0.83 23.19 20.62
CA THR A 108 -0.32 24.25 19.73
C THR A 108 0.54 23.66 18.64
N TYR A 109 0.55 24.29 17.49
CA TYR A 109 1.51 23.95 16.45
C TYR A 109 2.94 24.33 16.84
N THR A 110 3.90 23.59 16.31
CA THR A 110 5.32 23.84 16.50
C THR A 110 5.94 24.31 15.18
N GLY A 111 6.69 25.38 15.24
CA GLY A 111 7.43 25.92 14.10
C GLY A 111 8.78 25.22 13.88
N THR A 112 9.48 25.63 12.82
CA THR A 112 10.82 25.13 12.49
C THR A 112 11.77 25.29 13.67
N LYS A 113 12.63 24.28 13.87
CA LYS A 113 13.60 24.17 14.99
C LYS A 113 12.95 24.16 16.38
N GLY A 114 11.69 23.75 16.45
CA GLY A 114 10.96 23.67 17.72
C GLY A 114 10.50 25.01 18.24
N ALA A 115 10.39 26.02 17.37
CA ALA A 115 9.89 27.33 17.76
C ALA A 115 8.44 27.23 18.26
N ALA A 116 8.17 27.77 19.42
CA ALA A 116 6.80 27.92 19.91
C ALA A 116 6.02 28.88 19.00
N THR A 117 4.74 28.58 18.80
CA THR A 117 3.85 29.42 18.01
C THR A 117 2.62 29.82 18.81
N ASP A 118 1.91 30.83 18.36
CA ASP A 118 0.62 31.26 18.91
C ASP A 118 -0.55 30.56 18.21
N TYR A 119 -0.30 29.64 17.28
CA TYR A 119 -1.32 28.86 16.56
C TYR A 119 -1.79 27.70 17.44
N ALA A 120 -3.01 27.80 17.97
CA ALA A 120 -3.65 26.73 18.72
C ALA A 120 -4.21 25.68 17.78
N ILE A 121 -4.14 24.40 18.16
CA ILE A 121 -4.81 23.33 17.41
C ILE A 121 -6.23 23.19 17.95
N THR A 122 -7.19 23.44 17.09
CA THR A 122 -8.63 23.45 17.40
C THR A 122 -9.44 22.55 16.48
N ALA A 123 -10.71 22.38 16.78
CA ALA A 123 -11.63 21.64 15.90
C ALA A 123 -11.82 22.32 14.52
N GLU A 124 -11.70 23.65 14.45
CA GLU A 124 -11.79 24.39 13.19
C GLU A 124 -10.65 24.06 12.22
N ASP A 125 -9.46 23.72 12.72
CA ASP A 125 -8.34 23.33 11.87
C ASP A 125 -8.63 22.02 11.10
N PHE A 126 -9.35 21.11 11.72
CA PHE A 126 -9.85 19.91 11.05
C PHE A 126 -10.97 20.22 10.06
N VAL A 127 -11.91 21.11 10.45
CA VAL A 127 -12.96 21.55 9.51
C VAL A 127 -12.33 22.20 8.28
N TYR A 128 -11.33 23.05 8.46
CA TYR A 128 -10.63 23.70 7.36
C TYR A 128 -9.86 22.66 6.50
N ALA A 129 -9.16 21.72 7.13
CA ALA A 129 -8.46 20.64 6.41
C ALA A 129 -9.42 19.85 5.50
N PHE A 130 -10.60 19.45 6.00
CA PHE A 130 -11.58 18.74 5.19
C PHE A 130 -12.23 19.61 4.12
N ARG A 131 -12.41 20.91 4.36
CA ARG A 131 -12.82 21.86 3.30
C ARG A 131 -11.78 21.90 2.18
N ARG A 132 -10.48 21.88 2.50
CA ARG A 132 -9.41 21.80 1.51
C ARG A 132 -9.42 20.47 0.77
N VAL A 133 -9.65 19.35 1.46
CA VAL A 133 -9.76 18.02 0.81
C VAL A 133 -10.85 18.00 -0.25
N PHE A 134 -11.98 18.66 -0.03
CA PHE A 134 -13.10 18.70 -0.96
C PHE A 134 -13.14 19.98 -1.81
N ASP A 135 -12.15 20.86 -1.74
CA ASP A 135 -12.02 21.97 -2.65
C ASP A 135 -11.50 21.48 -4.01
N PRO A 136 -12.26 21.69 -5.12
CA PRO A 136 -11.82 21.30 -6.47
C PRO A 136 -10.43 21.87 -6.85
N GLN A 137 -10.06 23.04 -6.31
CA GLN A 137 -8.78 23.67 -6.61
C GLN A 137 -7.61 22.99 -5.90
N THR A 138 -7.85 22.39 -4.75
CA THR A 138 -6.83 21.58 -4.03
C THR A 138 -6.52 20.29 -4.77
N ALA A 139 -7.50 19.70 -5.48
CA ALA A 139 -7.38 18.43 -6.18
C ALA A 139 -6.80 17.33 -5.27
N SER A 140 -7.29 17.25 -4.03
CA SER A 140 -6.79 16.31 -3.04
C SER A 140 -7.01 14.86 -3.46
N PRO A 141 -5.99 14.01 -3.39
CA PRO A 141 -6.13 12.57 -3.67
C PRO A 141 -6.98 11.86 -2.60
N TYR A 142 -7.15 12.48 -1.43
CA TYR A 142 -7.88 11.90 -0.30
C TYR A 142 -9.40 12.12 -0.35
N ALA A 143 -9.92 12.91 -1.30
CA ALA A 143 -11.35 13.17 -1.40
C ALA A 143 -12.17 11.87 -1.57
N VAL A 144 -11.67 10.90 -2.32
CA VAL A 144 -12.31 9.60 -2.53
C VAL A 144 -12.40 8.78 -1.24
N GLU A 145 -11.38 8.85 -0.38
CA GLU A 145 -11.33 8.11 0.89
C GLU A 145 -12.40 8.57 1.87
N PHE A 146 -12.72 9.85 1.84
CA PHE A 146 -13.69 10.49 2.72
C PHE A 146 -15.05 10.74 2.06
N SER A 147 -15.36 10.08 0.95
CA SER A 147 -16.58 10.26 0.17
C SER A 147 -17.88 9.98 0.94
N ALA A 148 -17.82 9.18 2.02
CA ALA A 148 -18.95 8.94 2.91
C ALA A 148 -19.38 10.17 3.73
N ILE A 149 -18.57 11.24 3.82
CA ILE A 149 -18.94 12.47 4.52
C ILE A 149 -20.11 13.12 3.80
N GLN A 150 -21.14 13.54 4.56
CA GLN A 150 -22.33 14.18 4.04
C GLN A 150 -21.98 15.40 3.17
N ASN A 151 -22.61 15.51 1.99
CA ASN A 151 -22.40 16.55 0.99
C ASN A 151 -21.00 16.57 0.32
N SER A 152 -20.15 15.60 0.56
CA SER A 152 -18.79 15.52 0.01
C SER A 152 -18.78 15.66 -1.52
N ALA A 153 -19.59 14.89 -2.25
CA ALA A 153 -19.67 14.93 -3.71
C ALA A 153 -20.12 16.31 -4.22
N ALA A 154 -21.16 16.89 -3.64
CA ALA A 154 -21.70 18.17 -4.08
C ALA A 154 -20.73 19.34 -3.82
N VAL A 155 -19.94 19.27 -2.73
CA VAL A 155 -18.89 20.24 -2.43
C VAL A 155 -17.73 20.08 -3.42
N LEU A 156 -17.28 18.85 -3.66
CA LEU A 156 -16.19 18.52 -4.59
C LEU A 156 -16.53 18.95 -6.03
N ASP A 157 -17.80 18.79 -6.44
CA ASP A 157 -18.27 19.21 -7.76
C ASP A 157 -18.54 20.74 -7.85
N GLY A 158 -18.38 21.48 -6.74
CA GLY A 158 -18.64 22.92 -6.67
C GLY A 158 -20.12 23.30 -6.77
N THR A 159 -21.04 22.33 -6.59
CA THR A 159 -22.51 22.57 -6.65
C THR A 159 -23.10 22.89 -5.29
N ALA A 160 -22.37 22.70 -4.19
CA ALA A 160 -22.75 23.07 -2.83
C ALA A 160 -21.67 23.93 -2.15
N ASP A 161 -22.12 24.76 -1.20
CA ASP A 161 -21.22 25.57 -0.37
C ASP A 161 -20.34 24.67 0.52
N PRO A 162 -19.01 24.92 0.63
CA PRO A 162 -18.12 24.15 1.50
C PRO A 162 -18.56 24.10 2.96
N GLY A 163 -19.29 25.10 3.45
CA GLY A 163 -19.87 25.11 4.79
C GLY A 163 -20.98 24.10 5.03
N THR A 164 -21.49 23.44 3.96
CA THR A 164 -22.49 22.38 4.07
C THR A 164 -21.89 20.97 4.21
N LEU A 165 -20.56 20.86 4.13
CA LEU A 165 -19.85 19.60 4.35
C LEU A 165 -20.19 19.03 5.73
N GLY A 166 -20.38 17.72 5.81
CA GLY A 166 -20.71 17.02 7.07
C GLY A 166 -19.58 17.01 8.12
N VAL A 167 -18.80 18.10 8.20
CA VAL A 167 -17.74 18.29 9.19
C VAL A 167 -17.97 19.63 9.88
N SER A 168 -18.02 19.65 11.21
CA SER A 168 -18.31 20.87 11.97
C SER A 168 -17.65 20.89 13.34
N ALA A 169 -17.24 22.06 13.80
CA ALA A 169 -16.75 22.29 15.13
C ALA A 169 -17.89 22.74 16.07
N ILE A 170 -17.87 22.26 17.31
CA ILE A 170 -18.72 22.75 18.41
C ILE A 170 -17.80 23.34 19.46
N GLY A 171 -17.57 24.65 19.39
CA GLY A 171 -16.51 25.31 20.15
C GLY A 171 -15.12 24.86 19.70
N GLU A 172 -14.11 25.12 20.52
CA GLU A 172 -12.72 24.89 20.11
C GLU A 172 -12.28 23.42 20.14
N LEU A 173 -12.93 22.57 20.95
CA LEU A 173 -12.42 21.24 21.28
C LEU A 173 -13.33 20.08 20.87
N THR A 174 -14.45 20.35 20.20
CA THR A 174 -15.36 19.27 19.78
C THR A 174 -15.54 19.28 18.27
N LEU A 175 -15.16 18.20 17.62
CA LEU A 175 -15.30 18.01 16.19
C LEU A 175 -16.35 16.94 15.91
N VAL A 176 -17.25 17.20 14.97
CA VAL A 176 -18.33 16.29 14.59
C VAL A 176 -18.28 16.01 13.10
N PHE A 177 -18.25 14.72 12.74
CA PHE A 177 -18.48 14.25 11.38
C PHE A 177 -19.89 13.67 11.27
N ARG A 178 -20.54 13.95 10.15
CA ARG A 178 -21.80 13.33 9.73
C ARG A 178 -21.57 12.65 8.39
N LEU A 179 -21.90 11.38 8.34
CA LEU A 179 -21.79 10.57 7.13
C LEU A 179 -23.16 10.46 6.44
N SER A 180 -23.16 10.37 5.12
CA SER A 180 -24.35 10.08 4.31
C SER A 180 -24.75 8.61 4.35
N GLU A 181 -23.74 7.74 4.59
CA GLU A 181 -23.90 6.29 4.72
C GLU A 181 -22.89 5.76 5.74
N ARG A 182 -23.15 4.58 6.27
CA ARG A 182 -22.26 3.94 7.23
C ARG A 182 -20.96 3.51 6.52
N ASP A 183 -19.85 3.87 7.12
CA ASP A 183 -18.51 3.45 6.70
C ASP A 183 -17.76 2.89 7.92
N ASP A 184 -17.67 1.58 8.02
CA ASP A 184 -17.01 0.89 9.14
C ASP A 184 -15.49 1.14 9.16
N THR A 185 -14.91 1.68 8.08
CA THR A 185 -13.50 2.04 7.97
C THR A 185 -13.23 3.52 8.21
N PHE A 186 -14.27 4.34 8.37
CA PHE A 186 -14.13 5.79 8.50
C PHE A 186 -13.12 6.19 9.60
N LEU A 187 -13.18 5.53 10.77
CA LEU A 187 -12.26 5.81 11.86
C LEU A 187 -10.80 5.50 11.48
N SER A 188 -10.54 4.42 10.75
CA SER A 188 -9.19 4.09 10.29
C SER A 188 -8.70 5.02 9.21
N LYS A 189 -9.56 5.52 8.33
CA LYS A 189 -9.21 6.51 7.31
C LYS A 189 -8.76 7.85 7.92
N LEU A 190 -9.20 8.18 9.13
CA LEU A 190 -8.75 9.39 9.84
C LEU A 190 -7.28 9.34 10.29
N THR A 191 -6.58 8.23 10.07
CA THR A 191 -5.11 8.18 10.20
C THR A 191 -4.38 8.68 8.96
N LEU A 192 -5.05 8.81 7.80
CA LEU A 192 -4.44 9.26 6.56
C LEU A 192 -4.01 10.73 6.64
N PRO A 193 -2.94 11.13 5.92
CA PRO A 193 -2.45 12.51 5.94
C PRO A 193 -3.52 13.55 5.61
N GLY A 194 -4.44 13.25 4.67
CA GLY A 194 -5.54 14.16 4.33
C GLY A 194 -6.45 14.57 5.48
N ALA A 195 -6.49 13.79 6.57
CA ALA A 195 -7.27 14.10 7.77
C ALA A 195 -6.51 14.91 8.83
N MET A 196 -5.24 15.27 8.60
CA MET A 196 -4.44 16.05 9.54
C MET A 196 -4.89 17.51 9.59
N PRO A 197 -4.80 18.19 10.75
CA PRO A 197 -5.30 19.56 10.92
C PRO A 197 -4.46 20.57 10.13
N CYS A 198 -5.11 21.65 9.68
CA CYS A 198 -4.51 22.76 8.97
C CYS A 198 -5.04 24.08 9.53
N ASP A 199 -4.18 24.92 10.12
CA ASP A 199 -4.55 26.27 10.57
C ASP A 199 -4.77 27.18 9.36
N GLU A 200 -6.00 27.69 9.21
CA GLU A 200 -6.40 28.53 8.08
C GLU A 200 -5.58 29.82 8.00
N THR A 201 -5.35 30.50 9.14
CA THR A 201 -4.60 31.74 9.19
C THR A 201 -3.16 31.56 8.73
N PHE A 202 -2.52 30.50 9.21
CA PHE A 202 -1.17 30.17 8.78
C PHE A 202 -1.15 29.79 7.30
N PHE A 203 -2.05 28.90 6.86
CA PHE A 203 -2.15 28.48 5.45
C PHE A 203 -2.25 29.69 4.53
N GLU A 204 -3.17 30.62 4.78
CA GLU A 204 -3.34 31.82 3.97
C GLU A 204 -2.09 32.73 3.99
N SER A 205 -1.41 32.81 5.14
CA SER A 205 -0.18 33.59 5.30
C SER A 205 0.95 33.10 4.39
N THR A 206 0.95 31.81 4.02
CA THR A 206 1.98 31.19 3.16
C THR A 206 1.82 31.56 1.67
N ARG A 207 0.68 32.13 1.27
CA ARG A 207 0.42 32.58 -0.11
C ARG A 207 0.70 31.52 -1.17
N GLY A 208 0.23 30.31 -0.94
CA GLY A 208 0.37 29.17 -1.88
C GLY A 208 1.70 28.41 -1.78
N THR A 209 2.49 28.64 -0.73
CA THR A 209 3.73 27.87 -0.49
C THR A 209 3.62 26.93 0.71
N TYR A 210 2.41 26.69 1.23
CA TYR A 210 2.19 25.77 2.34
C TYR A 210 2.80 24.38 2.04
N GLY A 211 3.55 23.85 2.99
CA GLY A 211 4.20 22.55 2.85
C GLY A 211 5.43 22.51 1.91
N LEU A 212 5.83 23.63 1.27
CA LEU A 212 6.94 23.64 0.30
C LEU A 212 8.27 24.12 0.88
N SER A 213 8.31 24.56 2.12
CA SER A 213 9.54 24.94 2.82
C SER A 213 9.37 24.80 4.33
N SER A 214 10.50 24.77 5.05
CA SER A 214 10.48 24.68 6.51
C SER A 214 9.79 25.87 7.21
N THR A 215 9.75 27.03 6.57
CA THR A 215 9.11 28.24 7.10
C THR A 215 7.64 28.37 6.72
N SER A 216 7.17 27.58 5.75
CA SER A 216 5.78 27.49 5.35
C SER A 216 5.11 26.18 5.78
N THR A 217 5.66 25.53 6.81
CA THR A 217 5.16 24.29 7.40
C THR A 217 5.10 24.44 8.91
N LEU A 218 3.96 24.10 9.51
CA LEU A 218 3.80 23.91 10.94
C LEU A 218 3.66 22.42 11.24
N SER A 219 4.08 22.02 12.41
CA SER A 219 3.95 20.63 12.89
C SER A 219 2.94 20.54 14.00
N SER A 220 1.98 19.62 13.90
CA SER A 220 1.01 19.30 14.95
C SER A 220 1.32 17.99 15.69
N GLY A 221 2.30 17.21 15.17
CA GLY A 221 2.65 15.88 15.67
C GLY A 221 3.85 15.84 16.61
N SER A 222 4.43 14.65 16.70
CA SER A 222 5.54 14.37 17.62
C SER A 222 6.86 15.02 17.21
N PHE A 223 7.07 15.22 15.91
CA PHE A 223 8.28 15.79 15.37
C PHE A 223 8.03 17.17 14.76
N TYR A 224 9.09 17.97 14.65
CA TYR A 224 9.14 19.25 13.95
C TYR A 224 10.32 19.29 12.99
N ILE A 225 10.26 20.13 11.96
CA ILE A 225 11.35 20.30 11.01
C ILE A 225 12.50 21.01 11.72
N TYR A 226 13.64 20.31 11.84
CA TYR A 226 14.87 20.93 12.32
C TYR A 226 15.65 21.54 11.15
N ASN A 227 15.78 20.79 10.05
CA ASN A 227 16.46 21.24 8.85
C ASN A 227 15.87 20.54 7.62
N TRP A 228 15.74 21.25 6.52
CA TRP A 228 15.28 20.74 5.24
C TRP A 228 16.12 21.30 4.12
N THR A 229 16.88 20.44 3.44
CA THR A 229 17.86 20.80 2.42
C THR A 229 17.84 19.79 1.29
N ALA A 230 18.58 20.05 0.23
CA ALA A 230 18.76 19.08 -0.86
C ALA A 230 19.47 17.78 -0.43
N SER A 231 20.08 17.73 0.76
CA SER A 231 20.73 16.52 1.29
C SER A 231 19.82 15.68 2.19
N GLY A 232 18.66 16.19 2.59
CA GLY A 232 17.72 15.48 3.44
C GLY A 232 16.74 16.36 4.18
N LEU A 233 15.73 15.70 4.73
CA LEU A 233 14.81 16.24 5.71
C LEU A 233 15.17 15.69 7.10
N PHE A 234 15.39 16.57 8.06
CA PHE A 234 15.80 16.25 9.41
C PHE A 234 14.71 16.72 10.38
N LEU A 235 14.07 15.76 11.02
CA LEU A 235 12.99 16.00 11.98
C LEU A 235 13.50 15.74 13.39
N HIS A 236 13.13 16.60 14.34
CA HIS A 236 13.48 16.45 15.74
C HIS A 236 12.23 16.51 16.60
N ARG A 237 12.32 15.96 17.81
CA ARG A 237 11.34 16.15 18.87
C ARG A 237 12.03 16.27 20.24
N SER A 238 11.36 16.95 21.18
CA SER A 238 11.77 16.98 22.59
C SER A 238 11.18 15.76 23.29
N ALA A 239 11.89 14.64 23.27
CA ALA A 239 11.47 13.42 23.95
C ALA A 239 12.60 12.86 24.82
N ALA A 240 12.22 12.21 25.92
CA ALA A 240 13.17 11.52 26.77
C ALA A 240 13.58 10.19 26.14
N SER A 241 14.88 9.85 26.25
CA SER A 241 15.36 8.50 25.90
C SER A 241 14.54 7.44 26.69
N PRO A 242 14.20 6.30 26.09
CA PRO A 242 14.74 5.72 24.85
C PRO A 242 13.98 6.10 23.57
N LEU A 243 12.99 6.98 23.60
CA LEU A 243 12.28 7.38 22.39
C LEU A 243 13.25 7.98 21.35
N VAL A 244 13.06 7.61 20.10
CA VAL A 244 13.75 8.23 18.96
C VAL A 244 13.42 9.73 18.94
N ASN A 245 14.43 10.58 18.99
CA ASN A 245 14.25 12.03 18.99
C ASN A 245 14.76 12.74 17.73
N ASN A 246 15.39 12.01 16.82
CA ASN A 246 15.82 12.52 15.52
C ASN A 246 15.44 11.53 14.42
N LEU A 247 14.63 11.96 13.45
CA LEU A 247 14.36 11.23 12.23
C LEU A 247 15.11 11.90 11.06
N ARG A 248 15.82 11.10 10.27
CA ARG A 248 16.60 11.55 9.12
C ARG A 248 16.09 10.84 7.88
N LEU A 249 15.45 11.59 6.99
CA LEU A 249 15.05 11.13 5.66
C LEU A 249 16.10 11.61 4.66
N VAL A 250 16.93 10.71 4.14
CA VAL A 250 18.10 11.02 3.32
C VAL A 250 18.22 10.04 2.15
N GLN A 251 18.84 10.45 1.06
CA GLN A 251 19.12 9.55 -0.07
C GLN A 251 20.37 8.70 0.19
N ASN A 252 20.34 7.45 -0.24
CA ASN A 252 21.52 6.58 -0.24
C ASN A 252 22.36 6.81 -1.51
N THR A 253 23.19 7.83 -1.49
CA THR A 253 24.04 8.20 -2.65
C THR A 253 25.46 7.60 -2.61
N SER A 254 25.86 7.03 -1.47
CA SER A 254 27.26 6.63 -1.23
C SER A 254 27.46 5.15 -0.96
N ASN A 255 26.39 4.37 -0.78
CA ASN A 255 26.42 2.95 -0.42
C ASN A 255 25.44 2.15 -1.28
N THR A 256 25.38 2.45 -2.57
CA THR A 256 24.44 1.84 -3.52
C THR A 256 24.77 0.39 -3.87
N ASP A 257 25.97 -0.05 -3.51
CA ASP A 257 26.49 -1.43 -3.68
C ASP A 257 26.23 -2.34 -2.46
N LYS A 258 25.67 -1.79 -1.36
CA LYS A 258 25.44 -2.54 -0.13
C LYS A 258 24.01 -3.05 -0.04
N SER A 259 23.84 -4.28 0.47
CA SER A 259 22.52 -4.82 0.81
C SER A 259 21.92 -4.09 2.02
N ALA A 260 20.61 -4.21 2.20
CA ALA A 260 19.88 -3.64 3.34
C ALA A 260 20.49 -4.07 4.68
N ALA A 261 20.81 -5.37 4.83
CA ALA A 261 21.45 -5.90 6.03
C ALA A 261 22.83 -5.28 6.28
N GLN A 262 23.64 -5.09 5.24
CA GLN A 262 24.95 -4.43 5.36
C GLN A 262 24.83 -2.95 5.74
N LEU A 263 23.84 -2.24 5.19
CA LEU A 263 23.59 -0.84 5.55
C LEU A 263 23.22 -0.68 7.02
N ILE A 264 22.42 -1.60 7.55
CA ILE A 264 22.04 -1.61 8.98
C ILE A 264 23.25 -1.99 9.85
N ALA A 265 24.00 -3.03 9.49
CA ALA A 265 25.20 -3.45 10.22
C ALA A 265 26.28 -2.37 10.27
N ASP A 266 26.40 -1.56 9.24
CA ASP A 266 27.32 -0.41 9.14
C ASP A 266 26.73 0.87 9.78
N GLU A 267 25.58 0.79 10.47
CA GLU A 267 24.88 1.92 11.09
C GLU A 267 24.56 3.08 10.12
N LYS A 268 24.36 2.78 8.82
CA LYS A 268 24.01 3.79 7.81
C LYS A 268 22.53 4.13 7.83
N CYS A 269 21.68 3.13 8.15
CA CYS A 269 20.25 3.31 8.38
C CYS A 269 19.79 2.51 9.60
N SER A 270 18.60 2.79 10.09
CA SER A 270 18.00 2.12 11.25
C SER A 270 16.99 1.04 10.87
N ALA A 271 16.48 1.13 9.64
CA ALA A 271 15.69 0.10 9.00
C ALA A 271 15.84 0.26 7.48
N ALA A 272 15.57 -0.78 6.73
CA ALA A 272 15.62 -0.76 5.27
C ALA A 272 14.70 -1.82 4.68
N LEU A 273 14.11 -1.51 3.53
CA LEU A 273 13.41 -2.50 2.72
C LEU A 273 14.43 -3.44 2.08
N ASP A 274 14.14 -4.73 2.09
CA ASP A 274 14.98 -5.77 1.51
C ASP A 274 14.13 -6.67 0.62
N ASP A 275 14.53 -6.78 -0.61
CA ASP A 275 13.96 -7.65 -1.65
C ASP A 275 14.91 -8.80 -2.00
N THR A 276 15.95 -9.01 -1.18
CA THR A 276 16.87 -10.14 -1.29
C THR A 276 16.48 -11.22 -0.29
N ALA A 277 16.69 -12.48 -0.59
CA ALA A 277 16.46 -13.56 0.37
C ALA A 277 17.71 -13.86 1.22
N GLU A 278 18.63 -12.91 1.36
CA GLU A 278 19.86 -13.11 2.14
C GLU A 278 19.52 -13.40 3.60
N ALA A 279 20.12 -14.47 4.14
CA ALA A 279 19.93 -14.82 5.54
C ALA A 279 20.48 -13.71 6.45
N THR A 280 19.70 -13.30 7.41
CA THR A 280 20.08 -12.27 8.39
C THR A 280 19.55 -12.65 9.77
N SER A 281 20.23 -12.19 10.82
CA SER A 281 19.73 -12.26 12.20
C SER A 281 18.94 -11.03 12.63
N LEU A 282 18.82 -10.02 11.76
CA LEU A 282 18.05 -8.81 12.04
C LEU A 282 16.56 -9.13 12.18
N GLN A 283 15.86 -8.32 12.95
CA GLN A 283 14.40 -8.35 13.00
C GLN A 283 13.84 -8.02 11.62
N SER A 284 12.80 -8.75 11.20
CA SER A 284 12.15 -8.52 9.90
C SER A 284 10.64 -8.56 10.00
N VAL A 285 9.99 -7.73 9.18
CA VAL A 285 8.56 -7.80 8.88
C VAL A 285 8.41 -8.23 7.43
N GLU A 286 7.91 -9.44 7.21
CA GLU A 286 7.73 -10.00 5.87
C GLU A 286 6.36 -9.60 5.31
N TYR A 287 6.32 -9.25 4.01
CA TYR A 287 5.10 -8.90 3.30
C TYR A 287 5.21 -9.19 1.80
N SER A 288 4.09 -9.17 1.10
CA SER A 288 4.02 -9.27 -0.34
C SER A 288 3.04 -8.22 -0.87
N ASP A 289 3.52 -7.34 -1.73
CA ASP A 289 2.72 -6.30 -2.40
C ASP A 289 2.61 -6.53 -3.91
N THR A 290 3.23 -7.58 -4.42
CA THR A 290 3.39 -7.83 -5.85
C THR A 290 3.14 -9.29 -6.18
N THR A 291 2.23 -9.53 -7.11
CA THR A 291 2.04 -10.84 -7.74
C THR A 291 2.57 -10.82 -9.17
N TRP A 292 3.49 -11.71 -9.47
CA TRP A 292 3.96 -11.92 -10.83
C TRP A 292 2.99 -12.82 -11.58
N ALA A 293 2.52 -12.33 -12.72
CA ALA A 293 1.53 -13.03 -13.54
C ALA A 293 1.89 -13.05 -15.02
N LEU A 294 1.53 -14.12 -15.71
CA LEU A 294 1.50 -14.10 -17.17
C LEU A 294 0.25 -13.34 -17.63
N LEU A 295 0.45 -12.39 -18.51
CA LEU A 295 -0.60 -11.66 -19.21
C LEU A 295 -0.66 -12.12 -20.66
N PHE A 296 -1.83 -12.52 -21.12
CA PHE A 296 -2.10 -12.74 -22.52
C PHE A 296 -2.75 -11.49 -23.12
N ASN A 297 -2.14 -10.92 -24.15
CA ASN A 297 -2.78 -9.83 -24.88
C ASN A 297 -3.97 -10.38 -25.67
N ALA A 298 -5.16 -10.08 -25.19
CA ALA A 298 -6.42 -10.60 -25.72
C ALA A 298 -7.18 -9.57 -26.58
N SER A 299 -6.48 -8.52 -27.06
CA SER A 299 -7.04 -7.52 -27.95
C SER A 299 -7.59 -8.14 -29.24
N GLU A 300 -8.49 -7.42 -29.91
CA GLU A 300 -9.07 -7.86 -31.18
C GLU A 300 -7.97 -8.14 -32.23
N GLY A 301 -8.05 -9.29 -32.87
CA GLY A 301 -7.05 -9.75 -33.86
C GLY A 301 -5.87 -10.52 -33.25
N SER A 302 -5.71 -10.55 -31.93
CA SER A 302 -4.72 -11.42 -31.29
C SER A 302 -5.17 -12.88 -31.32
N VAL A 303 -4.21 -13.80 -31.47
CA VAL A 303 -4.48 -15.25 -31.33
C VAL A 303 -5.01 -15.56 -29.92
N PHE A 304 -4.63 -14.77 -28.95
CA PHE A 304 -5.09 -14.88 -27.54
C PHE A 304 -6.44 -14.21 -27.26
N ALA A 305 -7.15 -13.66 -28.27
CA ALA A 305 -8.56 -13.30 -28.14
C ALA A 305 -9.44 -14.54 -27.88
N VAL A 306 -8.97 -15.73 -28.29
CA VAL A 306 -9.67 -17.01 -28.10
C VAL A 306 -9.52 -17.50 -26.64
N ALA A 307 -10.60 -17.41 -25.86
CA ALA A 307 -10.59 -17.73 -24.43
C ALA A 307 -10.14 -19.19 -24.16
N SER A 308 -10.65 -20.17 -24.91
CA SER A 308 -10.27 -21.58 -24.72
C SER A 308 -8.78 -21.85 -24.96
N LEU A 309 -8.13 -21.07 -25.82
CA LEU A 309 -6.69 -21.16 -26.04
C LEU A 309 -5.92 -20.65 -24.81
N ARG A 310 -6.33 -19.49 -24.27
CA ARG A 310 -5.73 -18.95 -23.03
C ARG A 310 -5.90 -19.92 -21.86
N GLN A 311 -7.11 -20.44 -21.66
CA GLN A 311 -7.42 -21.41 -20.60
C GLN A 311 -6.58 -22.70 -20.72
N ALA A 312 -6.36 -23.18 -21.94
CA ALA A 312 -5.52 -24.35 -22.18
C ALA A 312 -4.05 -24.07 -21.84
N LEU A 313 -3.49 -22.97 -22.34
CA LEU A 313 -2.09 -22.60 -22.09
C LEU A 313 -1.87 -22.25 -20.61
N ALA A 314 -2.79 -21.55 -19.97
CA ALA A 314 -2.77 -21.26 -18.53
C ALA A 314 -2.81 -22.55 -17.71
N GLY A 315 -3.71 -23.49 -18.05
CA GLY A 315 -3.80 -24.77 -17.36
C GLY A 315 -2.52 -25.60 -17.46
N ILE A 316 -1.87 -25.63 -18.64
CA ILE A 316 -0.57 -26.32 -18.81
C ILE A 316 0.52 -25.59 -18.01
N ALA A 317 0.53 -24.25 -18.02
CA ALA A 317 1.49 -23.48 -17.25
C ALA A 317 1.38 -23.77 -15.74
N LEU A 318 0.17 -23.66 -15.16
CA LEU A 318 -0.07 -23.90 -13.74
C LEU A 318 0.20 -25.34 -13.30
N GLN A 319 -0.10 -26.34 -14.15
CA GLN A 319 0.19 -27.75 -13.87
C GLN A 319 1.69 -28.07 -13.83
N ASN A 320 2.51 -27.26 -14.49
CA ASN A 320 3.96 -27.43 -14.57
C ASN A 320 4.73 -26.30 -13.87
N LEU A 321 4.02 -25.44 -13.14
CA LEU A 321 4.63 -24.33 -12.40
C LEU A 321 5.47 -24.84 -11.23
N SER A 322 6.67 -24.32 -11.12
CA SER A 322 7.51 -24.45 -9.95
C SER A 322 7.97 -23.06 -9.54
N VAL A 323 7.56 -22.65 -8.34
CA VAL A 323 8.01 -21.37 -7.76
C VAL A 323 9.48 -21.50 -7.38
N PRO A 324 10.34 -20.51 -7.71
CA PRO A 324 11.75 -20.57 -7.36
C PRO A 324 11.97 -20.73 -5.86
N SER A 325 12.88 -21.62 -5.47
CA SER A 325 13.22 -21.90 -4.06
C SER A 325 14.14 -20.84 -3.43
N SER A 326 14.33 -19.71 -4.10
CA SER A 326 15.21 -18.62 -3.64
C SER A 326 14.74 -17.92 -2.36
N GLY A 327 13.51 -18.17 -1.90
CA GLY A 327 12.89 -17.43 -0.78
C GLY A 327 12.36 -16.04 -1.17
N LEU A 328 12.59 -15.60 -2.43
CA LEU A 328 12.07 -14.33 -2.97
C LEU A 328 10.64 -14.45 -3.45
N PHE A 329 10.13 -15.67 -3.61
CA PHE A 329 8.81 -15.92 -4.16
C PHE A 329 8.09 -16.99 -3.35
N THR A 330 6.77 -16.86 -3.26
CA THR A 330 5.87 -17.85 -2.65
C THR A 330 4.75 -18.22 -3.61
N GLU A 331 4.15 -19.39 -3.35
CA GLU A 331 2.93 -19.83 -4.05
C GLU A 331 1.78 -18.84 -3.80
N VAL A 332 0.91 -18.72 -4.79
CA VAL A 332 -0.27 -17.85 -4.75
C VAL A 332 -1.56 -18.68 -4.78
N THR A 333 -2.63 -18.13 -4.25
CA THR A 333 -4.00 -18.67 -4.34
C THR A 333 -4.92 -17.78 -5.18
N GLY A 334 -4.38 -16.70 -5.75
CA GLY A 334 -5.07 -15.75 -6.59
C GLY A 334 -4.13 -14.65 -7.06
N LEU A 335 -4.70 -13.58 -7.62
CA LEU A 335 -3.94 -12.41 -8.07
C LEU A 335 -3.60 -11.47 -6.90
N VAL A 336 -4.57 -11.26 -6.01
CA VAL A 336 -4.38 -10.39 -4.85
C VAL A 336 -3.51 -11.10 -3.81
N PRO A 337 -2.37 -10.52 -3.37
CA PRO A 337 -1.50 -11.15 -2.38
C PRO A 337 -2.13 -11.21 -0.97
N ASP A 338 -1.54 -12.02 -0.10
CA ASP A 338 -1.92 -12.14 1.31
C ASP A 338 -1.66 -10.81 2.07
N GLY A 339 -2.46 -10.55 3.10
CA GLY A 339 -2.28 -9.43 4.02
C GLY A 339 -3.00 -8.14 3.62
N LEU A 340 -3.61 -8.09 2.42
CA LEU A 340 -4.46 -6.98 2.02
C LEU A 340 -5.84 -7.08 2.66
N THR A 341 -6.38 -5.94 3.10
CA THR A 341 -7.70 -5.87 3.70
C THR A 341 -8.66 -5.04 2.84
N VAL A 342 -9.94 -5.39 2.89
CA VAL A 342 -11.05 -4.60 2.34
C VAL A 342 -11.98 -4.29 3.51
N ASP A 343 -12.07 -3.02 3.85
CA ASP A 343 -12.90 -2.55 4.97
C ASP A 343 -12.61 -3.32 6.29
N GLY A 344 -11.32 -3.59 6.55
CA GLY A 344 -10.86 -4.32 7.73
C GLY A 344 -11.04 -5.84 7.70
N ILE A 345 -11.55 -6.40 6.59
CA ILE A 345 -11.68 -7.84 6.36
C ILE A 345 -10.45 -8.31 5.59
N ASP A 346 -9.75 -9.35 6.07
CA ASP A 346 -8.70 -9.98 5.28
C ASP A 346 -9.27 -10.49 3.97
N TYR A 347 -8.75 -9.93 2.87
CA TYR A 347 -9.33 -10.22 1.56
C TYR A 347 -9.07 -11.65 1.13
N ARG A 348 -7.85 -12.16 1.35
CA ARG A 348 -7.50 -13.50 0.88
C ARG A 348 -8.20 -14.59 1.68
N ASP A 349 -8.38 -14.40 2.98
CA ASP A 349 -9.20 -15.30 3.81
C ASP A 349 -10.67 -15.32 3.35
N ALA A 350 -11.22 -14.17 2.96
CA ALA A 350 -12.60 -14.05 2.47
C ALA A 350 -12.77 -14.58 1.03
N ALA A 351 -11.78 -14.37 0.16
CA ALA A 351 -11.83 -14.78 -1.25
C ALA A 351 -11.53 -16.28 -1.46
N GLY A 352 -10.61 -16.84 -0.66
CA GLY A 352 -10.15 -18.22 -0.81
C GLY A 352 -9.27 -18.44 -2.04
N ASP A 353 -9.12 -19.69 -2.47
CA ASP A 353 -8.36 -20.06 -3.65
C ASP A 353 -9.20 -19.78 -4.91
N LEU A 354 -8.66 -18.95 -5.79
CA LEU A 354 -9.28 -18.52 -7.05
C LEU A 354 -8.47 -18.94 -8.28
N LEU A 355 -7.36 -19.69 -8.12
CA LEU A 355 -6.60 -20.13 -9.28
C LEU A 355 -7.45 -21.01 -10.20
N PRO A 356 -7.44 -20.77 -11.52
CA PRO A 356 -8.22 -21.54 -12.44
C PRO A 356 -7.69 -22.98 -12.51
N THR A 357 -8.60 -23.94 -12.49
CA THR A 357 -8.28 -25.35 -12.68
C THR A 357 -8.73 -25.81 -14.06
N THR A 358 -7.80 -26.36 -14.83
CA THR A 358 -8.10 -26.92 -16.17
C THR A 358 -7.61 -28.38 -16.19
N PRO A 359 -8.42 -29.35 -15.74
CA PRO A 359 -7.96 -30.73 -15.53
C PRO A 359 -7.40 -31.39 -16.78
N ASP A 360 -7.98 -31.12 -17.93
CA ASP A 360 -7.51 -31.65 -19.24
C ASP A 360 -7.12 -30.49 -20.16
N ALA A 361 -6.12 -29.72 -19.76
CA ALA A 361 -5.64 -28.56 -20.49
C ALA A 361 -5.14 -28.91 -21.90
N LYS A 362 -4.53 -30.08 -22.06
CA LYS A 362 -4.05 -30.54 -23.35
C LYS A 362 -5.20 -30.86 -24.32
N ALA A 363 -6.25 -31.54 -23.86
CA ALA A 363 -7.42 -31.79 -24.72
C ALA A 363 -8.13 -30.49 -25.08
N LEU A 364 -8.23 -29.55 -24.14
CA LEU A 364 -8.76 -28.21 -24.39
C LEU A 364 -7.94 -27.48 -25.46
N TYR A 365 -6.61 -27.56 -25.40
CA TYR A 365 -5.73 -26.99 -26.42
C TYR A 365 -6.00 -27.62 -27.82
N MET A 366 -6.10 -28.93 -27.89
CA MET A 366 -6.37 -29.62 -29.16
C MET A 366 -7.72 -29.20 -29.76
N GLN A 367 -8.70 -28.94 -28.94
CA GLN A 367 -10.00 -28.40 -29.37
C GLN A 367 -9.89 -26.91 -29.77
N ALA A 368 -9.26 -26.07 -28.97
CA ALA A 368 -9.10 -24.62 -29.21
C ALA A 368 -8.34 -24.35 -30.52
N ARG A 369 -7.36 -25.22 -30.84
CA ARG A 369 -6.55 -25.10 -32.06
C ARG A 369 -7.29 -25.49 -33.36
N GLN A 370 -8.47 -26.08 -33.30
CA GLN A 370 -9.22 -26.44 -34.50
C GLN A 370 -9.55 -25.18 -35.31
N GLY A 371 -9.08 -25.13 -36.56
CA GLY A 371 -9.24 -23.97 -37.42
C GLY A 371 -8.13 -22.92 -37.37
N MET A 372 -7.12 -23.10 -36.49
CA MET A 372 -5.95 -22.24 -36.44
C MET A 372 -4.80 -22.80 -37.27
N ALA A 373 -4.09 -21.95 -37.99
CA ALA A 373 -2.85 -22.28 -38.68
C ALA A 373 -1.63 -22.14 -37.75
N SER A 374 -0.54 -22.83 -38.02
CA SER A 374 0.71 -22.65 -37.30
C SER A 374 1.27 -21.24 -37.47
N SER A 375 0.95 -20.57 -38.57
CA SER A 375 1.32 -19.18 -38.84
C SER A 375 0.68 -18.16 -37.86
N ASP A 376 -0.44 -18.52 -37.23
CA ASP A 376 -1.14 -17.61 -36.28
C ASP A 376 -0.34 -17.39 -35.01
N PHE A 377 0.64 -18.26 -34.73
CA PHE A 377 1.59 -18.12 -33.62
C PHE A 377 2.92 -17.49 -34.04
N ASN A 378 3.08 -17.08 -35.31
CA ASN A 378 4.30 -16.40 -35.73
C ASN A 378 4.45 -15.05 -35.06
N GLY A 379 5.64 -14.78 -34.51
CA GLY A 379 5.93 -13.53 -33.81
C GLY A 379 5.37 -13.42 -32.40
N VAL A 380 4.80 -14.52 -31.87
CA VAL A 380 4.46 -14.57 -30.43
C VAL A 380 5.75 -14.63 -29.62
N THR A 381 5.90 -13.73 -28.67
CA THR A 381 7.02 -13.65 -27.73
C THR A 381 6.52 -13.57 -26.30
N ILE A 382 7.36 -13.97 -25.36
CA ILE A 382 7.15 -13.76 -23.92
C ILE A 382 8.06 -12.63 -23.49
N LEU A 383 7.47 -11.48 -23.18
CA LEU A 383 8.15 -10.30 -22.72
C LEU A 383 8.32 -10.34 -21.20
N LEU A 384 9.51 -10.06 -20.69
CA LEU A 384 9.74 -9.92 -19.25
C LEU A 384 10.81 -8.84 -18.97
N PRO A 385 10.76 -8.18 -17.80
CA PRO A 385 11.78 -7.22 -17.43
C PRO A 385 13.06 -7.94 -16.96
N GLN A 386 14.22 -7.35 -17.29
CA GLN A 386 15.51 -7.83 -16.81
C GLN A 386 15.54 -7.86 -15.28
N GLY A 387 16.13 -8.92 -14.73
CA GLY A 387 16.26 -9.07 -13.28
C GLY A 387 14.97 -9.49 -12.56
N SER A 388 13.95 -9.97 -13.26
CA SER A 388 12.70 -10.46 -12.66
C SER A 388 12.89 -11.62 -11.68
N GLY A 389 13.99 -12.39 -11.80
CA GLY A 389 14.21 -13.61 -11.01
C GLY A 389 13.35 -14.80 -11.42
N LEU A 390 12.55 -14.67 -12.48
CA LEU A 390 11.57 -15.70 -12.94
C LEU A 390 11.86 -16.24 -14.33
N THR A 391 13.03 -15.97 -14.90
CA THR A 391 13.42 -16.45 -16.24
C THR A 391 13.34 -17.97 -16.34
N GLU A 392 13.87 -18.71 -15.35
CA GLU A 392 13.81 -20.18 -15.32
C GLU A 392 12.37 -20.70 -15.24
N THR A 393 11.49 -20.01 -14.49
CA THR A 393 10.05 -20.35 -14.43
C THR A 393 9.38 -20.19 -15.78
N VAL A 394 9.68 -19.10 -16.51
CA VAL A 394 9.17 -18.88 -17.87
C VAL A 394 9.68 -19.94 -18.85
N GLU A 395 10.96 -20.30 -18.79
CA GLU A 395 11.55 -21.35 -19.62
C GLU A 395 10.91 -22.70 -19.35
N GLN A 396 10.63 -23.04 -18.09
CA GLN A 396 9.94 -24.26 -17.69
C GLN A 396 8.52 -24.32 -18.27
N ILE A 397 7.75 -23.23 -18.15
CA ILE A 397 6.41 -23.13 -18.73
C ILE A 397 6.46 -23.26 -20.25
N ASN A 398 7.40 -22.59 -20.90
CA ASN A 398 7.60 -22.64 -22.34
C ASN A 398 7.96 -24.06 -22.81
N GLY A 399 8.79 -24.77 -22.04
CA GLY A 399 9.10 -26.18 -22.23
C GLY A 399 7.88 -27.09 -22.11
N ALA A 400 6.98 -26.82 -21.17
CA ALA A 400 5.70 -27.55 -21.05
C ALA A 400 4.79 -27.30 -22.24
N TRP A 401 4.68 -26.07 -22.73
CA TRP A 401 3.95 -25.74 -23.96
C TRP A 401 4.56 -26.39 -25.18
N GLN A 402 5.89 -26.49 -25.28
CA GLN A 402 6.55 -27.21 -26.36
C GLN A 402 6.18 -28.70 -26.35
N LYS A 403 6.24 -29.31 -25.18
CA LYS A 403 5.95 -30.74 -24.98
C LYS A 403 4.48 -31.10 -25.31
N ASP A 404 3.53 -30.32 -24.80
CA ASP A 404 2.12 -30.66 -24.83
C ASP A 404 1.35 -30.04 -26.01
N CYS A 405 1.83 -28.88 -26.50
CA CYS A 405 1.20 -28.11 -27.58
C CYS A 405 2.03 -28.00 -28.86
N SER A 406 3.30 -28.40 -28.83
CA SER A 406 4.27 -28.13 -29.90
C SER A 406 4.42 -26.63 -30.19
N LEU A 407 4.23 -25.78 -29.16
CA LEU A 407 4.45 -24.35 -29.18
C LEU A 407 5.70 -24.01 -28.36
N PHE A 408 6.59 -23.22 -28.95
CA PHE A 408 7.75 -22.68 -28.26
C PHE A 408 7.88 -21.22 -28.67
N PHE A 409 7.84 -20.31 -27.67
CA PHE A 409 7.87 -18.88 -27.89
C PHE A 409 9.25 -18.31 -27.56
N SER A 410 9.67 -17.29 -28.30
CA SER A 410 10.91 -16.56 -27.95
C SER A 410 10.70 -15.75 -26.68
N VAL A 411 11.68 -15.79 -25.80
CA VAL A 411 11.71 -14.99 -24.57
C VAL A 411 12.51 -13.71 -24.84
N GLU A 412 11.92 -12.57 -24.52
CA GLU A 412 12.52 -11.25 -24.68
C GLU A 412 12.68 -10.59 -23.30
N GLU A 413 13.91 -10.50 -22.81
CA GLU A 413 14.25 -9.75 -21.61
C GLU A 413 14.67 -8.33 -22.00
N VAL A 414 13.94 -7.32 -21.50
CA VAL A 414 14.18 -5.92 -21.81
C VAL A 414 14.42 -5.10 -20.54
N PRO A 415 15.11 -3.95 -20.63
CA PRO A 415 15.21 -3.03 -19.50
C PRO A 415 13.83 -2.62 -18.96
N GLN A 416 13.72 -2.34 -17.65
CA GLN A 416 12.45 -2.02 -16.98
C GLN A 416 11.68 -0.90 -17.68
N GLU A 417 12.34 0.19 -18.07
CA GLU A 417 11.70 1.33 -18.77
C GLU A 417 11.06 0.91 -20.10
N GLU A 418 11.74 0.07 -20.87
CA GLU A 418 11.20 -0.46 -22.13
C GLU A 418 10.03 -1.41 -21.87
N PHE A 419 10.16 -2.26 -20.85
CA PHE A 419 9.10 -3.17 -20.44
C PHE A 419 7.81 -2.41 -20.09
N ASP A 420 7.91 -1.40 -19.22
CA ASP A 420 6.78 -0.58 -18.78
C ASP A 420 6.12 0.15 -19.95
N ALA A 421 6.90 0.72 -20.85
CA ALA A 421 6.41 1.40 -22.05
C ALA A 421 5.67 0.44 -23.00
N ARG A 422 6.19 -0.78 -23.20
CA ARG A 422 5.56 -1.81 -24.04
C ARG A 422 4.29 -2.35 -23.40
N LEU A 423 4.31 -2.59 -22.09
CA LEU A 423 3.13 -3.07 -21.34
C LEU A 423 2.00 -2.03 -21.39
N ALA A 424 2.28 -0.78 -21.05
CA ALA A 424 1.31 0.32 -21.04
C ALA A 424 0.71 0.60 -22.44
N SER A 425 1.48 0.38 -23.52
CA SER A 425 1.02 0.58 -24.89
C SER A 425 0.42 -0.68 -25.54
N GLY A 426 0.26 -1.80 -24.81
CA GLY A 426 -0.24 -3.08 -25.33
C GLY A 426 0.68 -3.72 -26.38
N LYS A 427 1.95 -3.32 -26.47
CA LYS A 427 2.92 -3.84 -27.46
C LYS A 427 3.62 -5.10 -26.98
N TYR A 428 2.85 -6.10 -26.65
CA TYR A 428 3.32 -7.43 -26.25
C TYR A 428 2.31 -8.49 -26.73
N THR A 429 2.71 -9.75 -26.77
CA THR A 429 1.81 -10.89 -27.05
C THR A 429 1.54 -11.69 -25.78
N ILE A 430 2.59 -12.13 -25.10
CA ILE A 430 2.55 -12.64 -23.73
C ILE A 430 3.54 -11.78 -22.93
N ALA A 431 3.19 -11.40 -21.71
CA ALA A 431 4.13 -10.72 -20.81
C ALA A 431 4.14 -11.41 -19.45
N LEU A 432 5.31 -11.52 -18.83
CA LEU A 432 5.41 -11.78 -17.39
C LEU A 432 5.51 -10.44 -16.68
N ALA A 433 4.46 -10.04 -15.97
CA ALA A 433 4.35 -8.71 -15.39
C ALA A 433 4.20 -8.76 -13.86
N PRO A 434 4.84 -7.81 -13.12
CA PRO A 434 4.56 -7.59 -11.71
C PRO A 434 3.26 -6.78 -11.58
N ILE A 435 2.24 -7.38 -11.01
CA ILE A 435 0.98 -6.72 -10.69
C ILE A 435 1.03 -6.28 -9.24
N ARG A 436 1.04 -4.97 -9.01
CA ARG A 436 1.27 -4.37 -7.69
C ARG A 436 -0.04 -3.94 -7.04
N ALA A 437 -0.13 -4.17 -5.74
CA ALA A 437 -1.18 -3.64 -4.88
C ALA A 437 -0.80 -2.23 -4.40
N GLU A 438 -0.81 -1.27 -5.31
CA GLU A 438 -0.48 0.12 -4.97
C GLU A 438 -1.46 0.66 -3.92
N GLY A 439 -0.92 1.34 -2.91
CA GLY A 439 -1.71 1.88 -1.80
C GLY A 439 -2.47 0.83 -0.97
N GLY A 440 -2.11 -0.46 -1.08
CA GLY A 440 -2.81 -1.53 -0.38
C GLY A 440 -4.24 -1.79 -0.86
N SER A 441 -4.61 -1.26 -2.02
CA SER A 441 -5.98 -1.30 -2.50
C SER A 441 -6.23 -2.47 -3.46
N VAL A 442 -7.05 -3.43 -3.01
CA VAL A 442 -7.55 -4.53 -3.87
C VAL A 442 -8.29 -3.96 -5.09
N TYR A 443 -9.08 -2.90 -4.89
CA TYR A 443 -9.78 -2.23 -5.98
C TYR A 443 -8.81 -1.70 -7.04
N GLN A 444 -7.78 -0.95 -6.63
CA GLN A 444 -6.80 -0.39 -7.58
C GLN A 444 -6.00 -1.48 -8.31
N MET A 445 -5.68 -2.57 -7.63
CA MET A 445 -5.03 -3.71 -8.27
C MET A 445 -5.89 -4.32 -9.37
N LEU A 446 -7.19 -4.50 -9.12
CA LEU A 446 -8.14 -5.03 -10.10
C LEU A 446 -8.51 -4.00 -11.18
N GLN A 447 -8.46 -2.71 -10.87
CA GLN A 447 -8.77 -1.64 -11.82
C GLN A 447 -7.82 -1.60 -13.03
N GLN A 448 -6.59 -2.11 -12.90
CA GLN A 448 -5.62 -2.22 -13.99
C GLN A 448 -6.15 -3.06 -15.18
N PHE A 449 -7.20 -3.86 -14.96
CA PHE A 449 -7.82 -4.74 -15.94
C PHE A 449 -9.20 -4.26 -16.40
N ALA A 450 -9.65 -3.09 -15.96
CA ALA A 450 -10.93 -2.49 -16.33
C ALA A 450 -10.77 -1.44 -17.43
N GLY A 451 -11.86 -1.21 -18.20
CA GLY A 451 -11.91 -0.19 -19.24
C GLY A 451 -11.16 -0.54 -20.52
N ASP A 452 -11.10 0.42 -21.43
CA ASP A 452 -10.59 0.19 -22.81
C ASP A 452 -9.06 0.14 -22.90
N ASN A 453 -8.36 0.77 -21.95
CA ASN A 453 -6.88 0.82 -21.91
C ASN A 453 -6.30 -0.09 -20.82
N ASN A 454 -6.96 -1.23 -20.55
CA ASN A 454 -6.49 -2.16 -19.54
C ASN A 454 -5.27 -2.96 -20.02
N LEU A 455 -4.57 -3.58 -19.06
CA LEU A 455 -3.30 -4.26 -19.32
C LEU A 455 -3.41 -5.43 -20.30
N THR A 456 -4.58 -6.08 -20.45
CA THR A 456 -4.73 -7.29 -21.26
C THR A 456 -5.36 -7.03 -22.64
N GLY A 457 -5.84 -5.80 -22.88
CA GLY A 457 -6.54 -5.42 -24.11
C GLY A 457 -7.92 -6.09 -24.29
N LEU A 458 -8.42 -6.82 -23.29
CA LEU A 458 -9.77 -7.38 -23.30
C LEU A 458 -10.72 -6.47 -22.53
N THR A 459 -11.61 -5.79 -23.24
CA THR A 459 -12.69 -5.01 -22.60
C THR A 459 -13.83 -5.95 -22.22
N ASP A 460 -14.13 -6.01 -20.92
CA ASP A 460 -15.27 -6.73 -20.38
C ASP A 460 -16.19 -5.74 -19.62
N PRO A 461 -17.38 -5.40 -20.21
CA PRO A 461 -18.30 -4.47 -19.57
C PRO A 461 -18.81 -4.98 -18.22
N LEU A 462 -19.09 -6.27 -18.08
CA LEU A 462 -19.58 -6.85 -16.83
C LEU A 462 -18.53 -6.74 -15.72
N TYR A 463 -17.26 -7.00 -16.04
CA TYR A 463 -16.16 -6.80 -15.12
C TYR A 463 -16.08 -5.34 -14.63
N SER A 464 -16.12 -4.40 -15.57
CA SER A 464 -16.03 -2.97 -15.27
C SER A 464 -17.21 -2.48 -14.44
N GLU A 465 -18.44 -2.96 -14.75
CA GLU A 465 -19.65 -2.63 -13.98
C GLU A 465 -19.57 -3.20 -12.55
N THR A 466 -19.18 -4.47 -12.39
CA THR A 466 -19.05 -5.12 -11.08
C THR A 466 -17.99 -4.42 -10.22
N LEU A 467 -16.86 -4.06 -10.83
CA LEU A 467 -15.81 -3.32 -10.15
C LEU A 467 -16.28 -1.93 -9.73
N ALA A 468 -16.99 -1.21 -10.60
CA ALA A 468 -17.58 0.10 -10.26
C ALA A 468 -18.65 -0.02 -9.17
N GLU A 469 -19.46 -1.10 -9.15
CA GLU A 469 -20.41 -1.33 -8.07
C GLU A 469 -19.71 -1.55 -6.72
N SER A 470 -18.51 -2.15 -6.70
CA SER A 470 -17.79 -2.45 -5.47
C SER A 470 -17.48 -1.21 -4.62
N ILE A 471 -17.26 -0.04 -5.25
CA ILE A 471 -17.03 1.22 -4.52
C ILE A 471 -18.30 1.80 -3.90
N GLN A 472 -19.48 1.29 -4.30
CA GLN A 472 -20.77 1.67 -3.73
C GLN A 472 -21.19 0.76 -2.56
N ARG A 473 -20.35 -0.18 -2.17
CA ARG A 473 -20.59 -1.15 -1.11
C ARG A 473 -19.50 -1.08 -0.06
N THR A 474 -19.80 -1.60 1.12
CA THR A 474 -18.85 -1.69 2.24
C THR A 474 -18.83 -3.11 2.82
N GLY A 475 -17.78 -3.42 3.58
CA GLY A 475 -17.61 -4.65 4.30
C GLY A 475 -17.68 -5.90 3.43
N THR A 476 -18.37 -6.92 3.89
CA THR A 476 -18.47 -8.23 3.21
C THR A 476 -19.05 -8.12 1.79
N ALA A 477 -19.99 -7.20 1.55
CA ALA A 477 -20.59 -7.03 0.23
C ALA A 477 -19.56 -6.48 -0.78
N ARG A 478 -18.71 -5.53 -0.37
CA ARG A 478 -17.60 -5.03 -1.19
C ARG A 478 -16.58 -6.12 -1.47
N CYS A 479 -16.18 -6.87 -0.44
CA CYS A 479 -15.29 -8.01 -0.57
C CYS A 479 -15.80 -9.04 -1.60
N GLN A 480 -17.10 -9.35 -1.59
CA GLN A 480 -17.70 -10.29 -2.52
C GLN A 480 -17.63 -9.80 -3.97
N LEU A 481 -17.92 -8.53 -4.24
CA LEU A 481 -17.86 -7.96 -5.58
C LEU A 481 -16.40 -7.96 -6.10
N LEU A 482 -15.44 -7.57 -5.28
CA LEU A 482 -14.02 -7.62 -5.64
C LEU A 482 -13.54 -9.05 -5.92
N ARG A 483 -13.98 -10.02 -5.10
CA ARG A 483 -13.74 -11.44 -5.33
C ARG A 483 -14.33 -11.93 -6.65
N ASP A 484 -15.56 -11.50 -6.98
CA ASP A 484 -16.21 -11.86 -8.23
C ASP A 484 -15.47 -11.28 -9.43
N CYS A 485 -14.94 -10.06 -9.34
CA CYS A 485 -14.04 -9.48 -10.34
C CYS A 485 -12.76 -10.29 -10.49
N GLU A 486 -12.06 -10.59 -9.39
CA GLU A 486 -10.83 -11.40 -9.45
C GLU A 486 -11.09 -12.77 -10.06
N ARG A 487 -12.16 -13.45 -9.65
CA ARG A 487 -12.55 -14.75 -10.20
C ARG A 487 -12.80 -14.69 -11.71
N GLN A 488 -13.58 -13.71 -12.17
CA GLN A 488 -13.89 -13.53 -13.59
C GLN A 488 -12.62 -13.30 -14.41
N LEU A 489 -11.69 -12.48 -13.91
CA LEU A 489 -10.41 -12.22 -14.53
C LEU A 489 -9.57 -13.50 -14.68
N LEU A 490 -9.48 -14.30 -13.60
CA LEU A 490 -8.68 -15.52 -13.57
C LEU A 490 -9.34 -16.66 -14.36
N GLU A 491 -10.65 -16.83 -14.34
CA GLU A 491 -11.38 -17.80 -15.18
C GLU A 491 -11.23 -17.48 -16.67
N GLY A 492 -11.16 -16.21 -17.03
CA GLY A 492 -10.89 -15.74 -18.39
C GLY A 492 -9.45 -16.01 -18.86
N CYS A 493 -8.55 -16.30 -17.93
CA CYS A 493 -7.12 -16.56 -18.16
C CYS A 493 -6.42 -15.50 -19.02
N THR A 494 -6.85 -14.24 -18.93
CA THR A 494 -6.09 -13.13 -19.49
C THR A 494 -4.92 -12.78 -18.57
N VAL A 495 -5.07 -13.08 -17.28
CA VAL A 495 -4.07 -12.96 -16.23
C VAL A 495 -3.93 -14.32 -15.54
N VAL A 496 -2.70 -14.79 -15.40
CA VAL A 496 -2.39 -16.09 -14.78
C VAL A 496 -1.34 -15.85 -13.69
N PRO A 497 -1.75 -15.76 -12.42
CA PRO A 497 -0.82 -15.57 -11.30
C PRO A 497 0.15 -16.75 -11.20
N LEU A 498 1.43 -16.48 -11.01
CA LEU A 498 2.48 -17.49 -10.89
C LEU A 498 3.11 -17.53 -9.52
N ALA A 499 3.46 -16.37 -8.95
CA ALA A 499 4.16 -16.27 -7.68
C ALA A 499 3.95 -14.90 -7.05
N ALA A 500 3.88 -14.85 -5.72
CA ALA A 500 3.96 -13.61 -4.97
C ALA A 500 5.41 -13.29 -4.62
N GLN A 501 5.83 -12.04 -4.87
CA GLN A 501 7.17 -11.58 -4.50
C GLN A 501 7.23 -11.27 -3.01
N GLN A 502 8.15 -11.93 -2.32
CA GLN A 502 8.39 -11.69 -0.89
C GLN A 502 9.33 -10.49 -0.72
N LYS A 503 8.93 -9.58 0.12
CA LYS A 503 9.70 -8.43 0.58
C LYS A 503 9.74 -8.43 2.10
N ARG A 504 10.70 -7.74 2.67
CA ARG A 504 10.77 -7.58 4.13
C ARG A 504 11.31 -6.20 4.50
N LEU A 505 10.82 -5.68 5.61
CA LEU A 505 11.47 -4.59 6.31
C LEU A 505 12.47 -5.20 7.28
N LEU A 506 13.75 -4.90 7.13
CA LEU A 506 14.78 -5.20 8.12
C LEU A 506 14.90 -4.04 9.10
N VAL A 507 15.06 -4.35 10.38
CA VAL A 507 15.10 -3.36 11.46
C VAL A 507 16.35 -3.59 12.31
N ALA A 508 17.07 -2.53 12.64
CA ALA A 508 18.25 -2.59 13.50
C ALA A 508 17.90 -3.08 14.90
N ASP A 509 18.83 -3.77 15.53
CA ASP A 509 18.69 -4.25 16.91
C ASP A 509 18.42 -3.06 17.86
N GLY A 510 17.55 -3.29 18.84
CA GLY A 510 17.14 -2.29 19.82
C GLY A 510 16.13 -1.25 19.34
N VAL A 511 15.68 -1.31 18.10
CA VAL A 511 14.55 -0.51 17.61
C VAL A 511 13.25 -1.27 17.87
N GLU A 512 12.34 -0.64 18.63
CA GLU A 512 11.04 -1.21 18.99
C GLU A 512 9.94 -0.14 18.81
N GLY A 513 8.68 -0.56 18.65
CA GLY A 513 7.53 0.34 18.57
C GLY A 513 7.41 1.10 17.25
N LEU A 514 8.13 0.69 16.21
CA LEU A 514 8.00 1.21 14.85
C LEU A 514 6.65 0.77 14.27
N VAL A 515 5.90 1.72 13.73
CA VAL A 515 4.69 1.42 12.94
C VAL A 515 5.08 1.46 11.48
N PHE A 516 4.90 0.33 10.80
CA PHE A 516 5.17 0.19 9.38
C PHE A 516 3.98 -0.48 8.70
N ASP A 517 3.49 0.14 7.63
CA ASP A 517 2.50 -0.46 6.74
C ASP A 517 3.15 -0.70 5.38
N PRO A 518 3.29 -1.96 4.96
CA PRO A 518 3.97 -2.30 3.71
C PRO A 518 3.19 -1.87 2.46
N PHE A 519 1.89 -1.66 2.58
CA PHE A 519 1.01 -1.37 1.45
C PHE A 519 0.75 0.12 1.27
N THR A 520 0.88 0.89 2.33
CA THR A 520 0.85 2.34 2.31
C THR A 520 2.22 2.85 2.74
N PRO A 521 2.69 4.00 2.27
CA PRO A 521 4.01 4.52 2.64
C PRO A 521 4.02 5.05 4.08
N VAL A 522 3.57 4.23 5.05
CA VAL A 522 3.54 4.61 6.47
C VAL A 522 4.77 4.09 7.18
N LEU A 523 5.52 5.00 7.76
CA LEU A 523 6.63 4.76 8.68
C LEU A 523 6.51 5.77 9.82
N ASP A 524 5.80 5.40 10.89
CA ASP A 524 5.56 6.29 12.03
C ASP A 524 6.43 5.92 13.23
N LEU A 525 7.17 6.92 13.72
CA LEU A 525 8.11 6.77 14.80
C LEU A 525 7.60 7.36 16.13
N THR A 526 6.32 7.70 16.23
CA THR A 526 5.75 8.35 17.41
C THR A 526 6.05 7.58 18.70
N TYR A 527 5.96 6.26 18.66
CA TYR A 527 6.22 5.37 19.80
C TYR A 527 7.55 4.62 19.70
N THR A 528 8.35 4.90 18.68
CA THR A 528 9.58 4.16 18.42
C THR A 528 10.65 4.49 19.46
N THR A 529 11.23 3.44 20.04
CA THR A 529 12.39 3.49 20.91
C THR A 529 13.62 2.95 20.20
N LYS A 530 14.80 3.38 20.63
CA LYS A 530 16.08 2.85 20.16
C LYS A 530 17.04 2.77 21.33
N ASN A 531 17.41 1.56 21.74
CA ASN A 531 18.32 1.26 22.86
C ASN A 531 19.76 1.06 22.38
#